data_9dd932253c5d466a11017b7908389e3e
#
_entry.id   9dd932253c5d466a11017b7908389e3e
#
_cell.length_a   1.000
_cell.length_b   1.000
_cell.length_c   1.000
_cell.angle_alpha   90.00
_cell.angle_beta   90.00
_cell.angle_gamma   90.00
#
_symmetry.space_group_name_H-M   'P 1'
#
loop_
_entity.id
_entity.type
_entity.pdbx_description
1 polymer ?
#
loop_
_entity_poly.entity_id
_entity_poly.type
_entity_poly.pdbx_seq_one_letter_code
_entity_poly.pdbx_strand_id
1 'polypeptide(L)'
;MKGFKFRLQSVLDARQKKLEDCQLGFAKAQNKLHCENLVMANIVKALDETNLSLEEVLKAGNIDNTIILIHQNYIFTLKENIKKQKTIIEQAEKELEEKNQLMLEALKAKKVMEKLKEKALDEFKENINRHEMLLIDEIATGRYAKQG
;
A
#
# COMPACT_ATOMS: atom_id res chain seq x y z
N MET A 1 -40.27 9.55 11.40
CA MET A 1 -39.19 8.62 11.80
C MET A 1 -37.83 9.19 11.51
N LYS A 2 -36.94 9.15 12.48
CA LYS A 2 -35.56 9.59 12.26
C LYS A 2 -34.82 8.54 11.42
N GLY A 3 -34.02 8.99 10.46
CA GLY A 3 -33.20 8.10 9.66
C GLY A 3 -32.08 7.43 10.48
N PHE A 4 -31.49 6.41 9.92
CA PHE A 4 -30.38 5.68 10.56
C PHE A 4 -29.17 6.58 10.77
N LYS A 5 -28.62 6.58 11.97
CA LYS A 5 -27.35 7.23 12.30
C LYS A 5 -26.44 6.22 13.01
N PHE A 6 -25.25 6.04 12.44
CA PHE A 6 -24.27 5.18 13.09
C PHE A 6 -23.52 5.99 14.17
N ARG A 7 -23.65 5.53 15.42
CA ARG A 7 -23.04 6.20 16.58
C ARG A 7 -21.52 6.35 16.46
N LEU A 8 -20.86 5.40 15.81
CA LEU A 8 -19.40 5.37 15.64
C LEU A 8 -18.94 5.83 14.25
N GLN A 9 -19.77 6.60 13.54
CA GLN A 9 -19.43 7.10 12.19
C GLN A 9 -18.13 7.92 12.19
N SER A 10 -17.90 8.73 13.21
CA SER A 10 -16.67 9.51 13.35
C SER A 10 -15.42 8.62 13.48
N VAL A 11 -15.56 7.48 14.15
CA VAL A 11 -14.47 6.49 14.27
C VAL A 11 -14.22 5.81 12.92
N LEU A 12 -15.27 5.45 12.20
CA LEU A 12 -15.15 4.88 10.85
C LEU A 12 -14.46 5.88 9.91
N ASP A 13 -14.86 7.13 9.93
CA ASP A 13 -14.25 8.19 9.11
C ASP A 13 -12.77 8.38 9.45
N ALA A 14 -12.41 8.36 10.73
CA ALA A 14 -11.03 8.46 11.18
C ALA A 14 -10.19 7.26 10.71
N ARG A 15 -10.74 6.06 10.75
CA ARG A 15 -10.07 4.84 10.28
C ARG A 15 -9.92 4.82 8.76
N GLN A 16 -10.89 5.35 8.03
CA GLN A 16 -10.82 5.54 6.59
C GLN A 16 -9.68 6.49 6.22
N LYS A 17 -9.57 7.61 6.92
CA LYS A 17 -8.49 8.57 6.71
C LYS A 17 -7.12 7.97 7.01
N LYS A 18 -7.01 7.21 8.09
CA LYS A 18 -5.77 6.50 8.44
C LYS A 18 -5.36 5.50 7.35
N LEU A 19 -6.33 4.77 6.79
CA LEU A 19 -6.07 3.86 5.67
C LEU A 19 -5.55 4.62 4.45
N GLU A 20 -6.15 5.74 4.10
CA GLU A 20 -5.71 6.58 2.99
C GLU A 20 -4.28 7.09 3.19
N ASP A 21 -3.94 7.54 4.40
CA ASP A 21 -2.59 7.97 4.76
C ASP A 21 -1.59 6.81 4.65
N CYS A 22 -1.96 5.61 5.09
CA CYS A 22 -1.13 4.42 4.97
C CYS A 22 -0.95 3.97 3.51
N GLN A 23 -1.99 4.08 2.69
CA GLN A 23 -1.93 3.81 1.25
C GLN A 23 -0.98 4.77 0.55
N LEU A 24 -1.03 6.05 0.91
CA LEU A 24 -0.11 7.05 0.39
C LEU A 24 1.34 6.75 0.79
N GLY A 25 1.58 6.38 2.05
CA GLY A 25 2.88 5.97 2.54
C GLY A 25 3.42 4.74 1.82
N PHE A 26 2.58 3.75 1.57
CA PHE A 26 2.92 2.55 0.81
C PHE A 26 3.31 2.90 -0.64
N ALA A 27 2.52 3.74 -1.30
CA ALA A 27 2.80 4.18 -2.67
C ALA A 27 4.15 4.93 -2.78
N LYS A 28 4.46 5.77 -1.82
CA LYS A 28 5.76 6.47 -1.75
C LYS A 28 6.92 5.51 -1.57
N ALA A 29 6.77 4.52 -0.69
CA ALA A 29 7.79 3.50 -0.46
C ALA A 29 8.01 2.62 -1.70
N GLN A 30 6.93 2.29 -2.41
CA GLN A 30 6.97 1.54 -3.67
C GLN A 30 7.70 2.31 -4.76
N ASN A 31 7.43 3.61 -4.91
CA ASN A 31 8.12 4.48 -5.86
C ASN A 31 9.61 4.61 -5.53
N LYS A 32 9.94 4.75 -4.25
CA LYS A 32 11.33 4.82 -3.80
C LYS A 32 12.10 3.56 -4.18
N LEU A 33 11.52 2.38 -3.91
CA LEU A 33 12.13 1.10 -4.29
C LEU A 33 12.31 1.00 -5.81
N HIS A 34 11.31 1.40 -6.58
CA HIS A 34 11.39 1.41 -8.04
C HIS A 34 12.53 2.31 -8.54
N CYS A 35 12.66 3.53 -8.00
CA CYS A 35 13.74 4.45 -8.34
C CYS A 35 15.12 3.86 -7.99
N GLU A 36 15.24 3.22 -6.82
CA GLU A 36 16.50 2.61 -6.42
C GLU A 36 16.87 1.40 -7.31
N ASN A 37 15.90 0.63 -7.76
CA ASN A 37 16.11 -0.44 -8.73
C ASN A 37 16.58 0.10 -10.10
N LEU A 38 16.04 1.25 -10.53
CA LEU A 38 16.51 1.92 -11.75
C LEU A 38 17.95 2.41 -11.62
N VAL A 39 18.31 2.96 -10.47
CA VAL A 39 19.71 3.36 -10.19
C VAL A 39 20.63 2.14 -10.29
N MET A 40 20.26 1.01 -9.70
CA MET A 40 21.03 -0.22 -9.80
C MET A 40 21.18 -0.68 -11.24
N ALA A 41 20.10 -0.69 -12.01
CA ALA A 41 20.12 -1.09 -13.42
C ALA A 41 21.08 -0.20 -14.24
N ASN A 42 21.11 1.09 -13.96
CA ASN A 42 22.04 2.03 -14.62
C ASN A 42 23.50 1.78 -14.25
N ILE A 43 23.78 1.46 -12.99
CA ILE A 43 25.14 1.12 -12.53
C ILE A 43 25.61 -0.18 -13.19
N VAL A 44 24.77 -1.20 -13.23
CA VAL A 44 25.08 -2.49 -13.85
C VAL A 44 25.32 -2.31 -15.35
N LYS A 45 24.51 -1.51 -16.03
CA LYS A 45 24.67 -1.18 -17.44
C LYS A 45 26.00 -0.48 -17.69
N ALA A 46 26.38 0.50 -16.87
CA ALA A 46 27.65 1.20 -16.96
C ALA A 46 28.83 0.23 -16.76
N LEU A 47 28.70 -0.72 -15.83
CA LEU A 47 29.72 -1.76 -15.61
C LEU A 47 29.90 -2.65 -16.86
N ASP A 48 28.80 -3.13 -17.43
CA ASP A 48 28.83 -3.98 -18.64
C ASP A 48 29.44 -3.23 -19.83
N GLU A 49 29.04 -1.97 -20.05
CA GLU A 49 29.59 -1.12 -21.11
C GLU A 49 31.09 -0.85 -20.93
N THR A 50 31.53 -0.65 -19.69
CA THR A 50 32.92 -0.43 -19.36
C THR A 50 33.78 -1.70 -19.59
N ASN A 51 33.24 -2.87 -19.20
CA ASN A 51 33.89 -4.14 -19.48
C ASN A 51 34.06 -4.41 -20.97
N LEU A 52 33.03 -4.10 -21.77
CA LEU A 52 33.09 -4.21 -23.23
C LEU A 52 34.12 -3.26 -23.82
N SER A 53 34.15 -2.02 -23.35
CA SER A 53 35.15 -1.02 -23.79
C SER A 53 36.58 -1.45 -23.47
N LEU A 54 36.78 -2.03 -22.29
CA LEU A 54 38.09 -2.58 -21.92
C LEU A 54 38.50 -3.74 -22.81
N GLU A 55 37.59 -4.66 -23.13
CA GLU A 55 37.85 -5.76 -24.06
C GLU A 55 38.27 -5.25 -25.44
N GLU A 56 37.58 -4.22 -25.97
CA GLU A 56 37.89 -3.61 -27.24
C GLU A 56 39.31 -2.97 -27.26
N VAL A 57 39.68 -2.29 -26.18
CA VAL A 57 41.00 -1.69 -25.99
C VAL A 57 42.07 -2.78 -26.00
N LEU A 58 41.84 -3.90 -25.30
CA LEU A 58 42.78 -5.01 -25.24
C LEU A 58 42.92 -5.73 -26.60
N LYS A 59 41.82 -5.88 -27.36
CA LYS A 59 41.84 -6.51 -28.69
C LYS A 59 42.49 -5.65 -29.77
N ALA A 60 42.44 -4.33 -29.63
CA ALA A 60 43.01 -3.41 -30.60
C ALA A 60 44.56 -3.44 -30.68
N GLY A 61 45.21 -4.12 -29.76
CA GLY A 61 46.67 -4.31 -29.77
C GLY A 61 47.48 -3.08 -29.38
N ASN A 62 46.86 -1.94 -29.22
CA ASN A 62 47.49 -0.69 -28.79
C ASN A 62 47.30 -0.57 -27.26
N ILE A 63 48.15 -1.26 -26.52
CA ILE A 63 48.03 -1.31 -25.07
C ILE A 63 48.63 -0.07 -24.44
N ASP A 64 47.79 0.93 -24.15
CA ASP A 64 48.16 2.05 -23.29
C ASP A 64 47.80 1.69 -21.84
N ASN A 65 48.81 1.50 -20.98
CA ASN A 65 48.62 1.17 -19.57
C ASN A 65 47.78 2.21 -18.81
N THR A 66 47.84 3.46 -19.19
CA THR A 66 47.06 4.53 -18.58
C THR A 66 45.55 4.35 -18.85
N ILE A 67 45.17 4.01 -20.07
CA ILE A 67 43.79 3.74 -20.47
C ILE A 67 43.25 2.52 -19.73
N ILE A 68 44.04 1.44 -19.67
CA ILE A 68 43.68 0.22 -18.94
C ILE A 68 43.44 0.52 -17.45
N LEU A 69 44.34 1.29 -16.85
CA LEU A 69 44.24 1.66 -15.43
C LEU A 69 42.97 2.49 -15.14
N ILE A 70 42.64 3.43 -16.00
CA ILE A 70 41.43 4.25 -15.89
C ILE A 70 40.18 3.35 -15.95
N HIS A 71 40.10 2.42 -16.89
CA HIS A 71 39.01 1.47 -16.98
C HIS A 71 38.90 0.57 -15.73
N GLN A 72 40.01 0.05 -15.25
CA GLN A 72 40.05 -0.79 -14.07
C GLN A 72 39.60 -0.05 -12.80
N ASN A 73 40.05 1.19 -12.64
CA ASN A 73 39.64 2.04 -11.51
C ASN A 73 38.14 2.36 -11.56
N TYR A 74 37.61 2.62 -12.74
CA TYR A 74 36.21 2.89 -12.96
C TYR A 74 35.35 1.64 -12.66
N ILE A 75 35.79 0.48 -13.13
CA ILE A 75 35.14 -0.81 -12.84
C ILE A 75 35.12 -1.07 -11.33
N PHE A 76 36.22 -0.82 -10.63
CA PHE A 76 36.27 -0.96 -9.17
C PHE A 76 35.26 -0.04 -8.49
N THR A 77 35.19 1.24 -8.90
CA THR A 77 34.25 2.21 -8.37
C THR A 77 32.80 1.75 -8.60
N LEU A 78 32.49 1.28 -9.81
CA LEU A 78 31.15 0.77 -10.14
C LEU A 78 30.76 -0.45 -9.28
N LYS A 79 31.70 -1.37 -9.07
CA LYS A 79 31.45 -2.53 -8.18
C LYS A 79 31.21 -2.14 -6.73
N GLU A 80 31.93 -1.15 -6.23
CA GLU A 80 31.70 -0.60 -4.89
C GLU A 80 30.33 0.10 -4.81
N ASN A 81 29.95 0.83 -5.83
CA ASN A 81 28.64 1.49 -5.92
C ASN A 81 27.51 0.45 -5.96
N ILE A 82 27.71 -0.68 -6.65
CA ILE A 82 26.74 -1.79 -6.65
C ILE A 82 26.53 -2.33 -5.24
N LYS A 83 27.60 -2.54 -4.47
CA LYS A 83 27.50 -3.00 -3.08
C LYS A 83 26.72 -2.02 -2.22
N LYS A 84 27.00 -0.74 -2.33
CA LYS A 84 26.27 0.31 -1.60
C LYS A 84 24.81 0.36 -2.02
N GLN A 85 24.53 0.25 -3.31
CA GLN A 85 23.17 0.28 -3.84
C GLN A 85 22.36 -0.93 -3.38
N LYS A 86 22.96 -2.11 -3.28
CA LYS A 86 22.30 -3.30 -2.71
C LYS A 86 21.79 -3.04 -1.30
N THR A 87 22.59 -2.41 -0.46
CA THR A 87 22.20 -2.05 0.90
C THR A 87 21.04 -1.06 0.91
N ILE A 88 21.08 -0.08 0.02
CA ILE A 88 20.00 0.91 -0.14
C ILE A 88 18.69 0.22 -0.57
N ILE A 89 18.76 -0.71 -1.52
CA ILE A 89 17.61 -1.48 -2.00
C ILE A 89 17.04 -2.36 -0.87
N GLU A 90 17.88 -3.06 -0.13
CA GLU A 90 17.45 -3.88 1.01
C GLU A 90 16.70 -3.03 2.04
N GLN A 91 17.20 -1.83 2.34
CA GLN A 91 16.53 -0.91 3.25
C GLN A 91 15.20 -0.41 2.69
N ALA A 92 15.14 -0.11 1.39
CA ALA A 92 13.90 0.31 0.73
C ALA A 92 12.85 -0.82 0.71
N GLU A 93 13.27 -2.06 0.50
CA GLU A 93 12.39 -3.23 0.57
C GLU A 93 11.82 -3.43 1.98
N LYS A 94 12.64 -3.22 3.00
CA LYS A 94 12.24 -3.29 4.41
C LYS A 94 11.21 -2.22 4.76
N GLU A 95 11.45 -0.98 4.33
CA GLU A 95 10.50 0.11 4.50
C GLU A 95 9.16 -0.18 3.79
N LEU A 96 9.22 -0.74 2.58
CA LEU A 96 8.02 -1.12 1.83
C LEU A 96 7.20 -2.16 2.60
N GLU A 97 7.84 -3.18 3.14
CA GLU A 97 7.17 -4.22 3.93
C GLU A 97 6.54 -3.64 5.20
N GLU A 98 7.24 -2.76 5.91
CA GLU A 98 6.71 -2.07 7.09
C GLU A 98 5.47 -1.24 6.72
N LYS A 99 5.51 -0.50 5.61
CA LYS A 99 4.37 0.30 5.13
C LYS A 99 3.21 -0.59 4.68
N ASN A 100 3.50 -1.74 4.09
CA ASN A 100 2.49 -2.72 3.72
C ASN A 100 1.77 -3.27 4.95
N GLN A 101 2.50 -3.61 6.01
CA GLN A 101 1.91 -4.08 7.27
C GLN A 101 1.01 -3.03 7.90
N LEU A 102 1.46 -1.78 7.96
CA LEU A 102 0.66 -0.67 8.48
C LEU A 102 -0.64 -0.47 7.67
N MET A 103 -0.56 -0.58 6.35
CA MET A 103 -1.72 -0.48 5.47
C MET A 103 -2.72 -1.62 5.71
N LEU A 104 -2.23 -2.85 5.86
CA LEU A 104 -3.08 -4.02 6.13
C LEU A 104 -3.77 -3.90 7.50
N GLU A 105 -3.07 -3.44 8.52
CA GLU A 105 -3.64 -3.19 9.85
C GLU A 105 -4.74 -2.12 9.80
N ALA A 106 -4.48 -1.02 9.07
CA ALA A 106 -5.46 0.05 8.88
C ALA A 106 -6.71 -0.45 8.13
N LEU A 107 -6.51 -1.30 7.12
CA LEU A 107 -7.61 -1.91 6.36
C LEU A 107 -8.46 -2.82 7.26
N LYS A 108 -7.84 -3.66 8.08
CA LYS A 108 -8.54 -4.52 9.06
C LYS A 108 -9.34 -3.70 10.05
N ALA A 109 -8.74 -2.62 10.58
CA ALA A 109 -9.40 -1.73 11.54
C ALA A 109 -10.63 -1.05 10.91
N LYS A 110 -10.55 -0.63 9.67
CA LYS A 110 -11.68 -0.08 8.91
C LYS A 110 -12.77 -1.12 8.71
N LYS A 111 -12.42 -2.33 8.28
CA LYS A 111 -13.37 -3.42 8.03
C LYS A 111 -14.15 -3.81 9.28
N VAL A 112 -13.51 -3.80 10.45
CA VAL A 112 -14.20 -4.03 11.72
C VAL A 112 -15.32 -3.00 11.92
N MET A 113 -15.05 -1.73 11.69
CA MET A 113 -16.04 -0.66 11.82
C MET A 113 -17.14 -0.74 10.77
N GLU A 114 -16.80 -1.13 9.54
CA GLU A 114 -17.79 -1.34 8.47
C GLU A 114 -18.78 -2.47 8.82
N LYS A 115 -18.27 -3.56 9.39
CA LYS A 115 -19.11 -4.68 9.86
C LYS A 115 -20.01 -4.27 11.02
N LEU A 116 -19.51 -3.48 11.95
CA LEU A 116 -20.31 -2.94 13.06
C LEU A 116 -21.43 -2.02 12.54
N LYS A 117 -21.13 -1.21 11.54
CA LYS A 117 -22.11 -0.35 10.88
C LYS A 117 -23.19 -1.15 10.18
N GLU A 118 -22.79 -2.17 9.41
CA GLU A 118 -23.72 -3.09 8.73
C GLU A 118 -24.65 -3.77 9.74
N LYS A 119 -24.10 -4.30 10.83
CA LYS A 119 -24.86 -4.92 11.90
C LYS A 119 -25.82 -3.95 12.56
N ALA A 120 -25.38 -2.72 12.85
CA ALA A 120 -26.22 -1.69 13.43
C ALA A 120 -27.36 -1.29 12.48
N LEU A 121 -27.09 -1.23 11.17
CA LEU A 121 -28.11 -0.96 10.16
C LEU A 121 -29.16 -2.08 10.10
N ASP A 122 -28.72 -3.33 10.14
CA ASP A 122 -29.62 -4.50 10.14
C ASP A 122 -30.51 -4.50 11.38
N GLU A 123 -29.98 -4.23 12.57
CA GLU A 123 -30.74 -4.10 13.81
C GLU A 123 -31.76 -2.96 13.74
N PHE A 124 -31.38 -1.83 13.14
CA PHE A 124 -32.27 -0.70 12.92
C PHE A 124 -33.45 -1.09 12.02
N LYS A 125 -33.19 -1.80 10.91
CA LYS A 125 -34.23 -2.31 10.00
C LYS A 125 -35.16 -3.29 10.68
N GLU A 126 -34.63 -4.21 11.48
CA GLU A 126 -35.43 -5.15 12.25
C GLU A 126 -36.34 -4.44 13.25
N ASN A 127 -35.82 -3.44 13.94
CA ASN A 127 -36.60 -2.65 14.90
C ASN A 127 -37.73 -1.88 14.21
N ILE A 128 -37.49 -1.33 13.04
CA ILE A 128 -38.55 -0.69 12.24
C ILE A 128 -39.60 -1.68 11.84
N ASN A 129 -39.23 -2.86 11.34
CA ASN A 129 -40.17 -3.90 10.93
C ASN A 129 -41.00 -4.39 12.09
N ARG A 130 -40.44 -4.60 13.26
CA ARG A 130 -41.14 -4.97 14.47
C ARG A 130 -42.19 -3.91 14.89
N HIS A 131 -41.76 -2.66 14.83
CA HIS A 131 -42.63 -1.54 15.17
C HIS A 131 -43.83 -1.42 14.22
N GLU A 132 -43.57 -1.59 12.91
CA GLU A 132 -44.63 -1.61 11.89
C GLU A 132 -45.58 -2.79 12.08
N MET A 133 -45.05 -3.97 12.38
CA MET A 133 -45.89 -5.16 12.68
C MET A 133 -46.77 -4.96 13.92
N LEU A 134 -46.23 -4.37 14.97
CA LEU A 134 -47.01 -4.05 16.18
C LEU A 134 -48.14 -3.04 15.86
N LEU A 135 -47.89 -2.05 15.04
CA LEU A 135 -48.89 -1.09 14.58
C LEU A 135 -50.01 -1.77 13.77
N ILE A 136 -49.62 -2.67 12.87
CA ILE A 136 -50.58 -3.45 12.08
C ILE A 136 -51.43 -4.33 12.97
N ASP A 137 -50.83 -5.00 13.94
CA ASP A 137 -51.53 -5.83 14.90
C ASP A 137 -52.49 -5.01 15.77
N GLU A 138 -52.11 -3.84 16.23
CA GLU A 138 -52.99 -2.94 16.99
C GLU A 138 -54.17 -2.46 16.13
N ILE A 139 -53.94 -2.11 14.88
CA ILE A 139 -54.99 -1.69 13.92
C ILE A 139 -55.94 -2.89 13.69
N ALA A 140 -55.41 -4.08 13.46
CA ALA A 140 -56.21 -5.28 13.27
C ALA A 140 -57.07 -5.61 14.51
N THR A 141 -56.46 -5.54 15.70
CA THR A 141 -57.13 -5.75 16.98
C THR A 141 -58.19 -4.69 17.24
N GLY A 142 -57.90 -3.43 16.97
CA GLY A 142 -58.85 -2.33 17.13
C GLY A 142 -60.03 -2.43 16.16
N ARG A 143 -59.84 -2.87 14.92
CA ARG A 143 -60.90 -3.13 13.95
C ARG A 143 -61.77 -4.31 14.41
N TYR A 144 -61.15 -5.36 14.96
CA TYR A 144 -61.88 -6.51 15.47
C TYR A 144 -62.74 -6.15 16.68
N ALA A 145 -62.24 -5.33 17.58
CA ALA A 145 -62.97 -4.86 18.75
C ALA A 145 -64.13 -3.93 18.36
N LYS A 146 -64.08 -3.20 17.24
CA LYS A 146 -65.15 -2.35 16.75
C LYS A 146 -66.23 -3.10 15.99
N GLN A 147 -65.98 -4.29 15.49
CA GLN A 147 -66.93 -5.16 14.78
C GLN A 147 -67.70 -6.13 15.70
N GLY A 148 -67.24 -6.29 16.88
CA GLY A 148 -67.92 -7.06 17.94
C GLY A 148 -68.70 -6.13 18.85
#